data_9a91f50445fc44052b6cb4913a2bec5b
#
_entry.id   9a91f50445fc44052b6cb4913a2bec5b
#
_cell.length_a   1.000
_cell.length_b   1.000
_cell.length_c   1.000
_cell.angle_alpha   90.00
_cell.angle_beta   90.00
_cell.angle_gamma   90.00
#
_symmetry.space_group_name_H-M   'P 1'
#
loop_
_entity.id
_entity.type
_entity.pdbx_description
1 polymer ?
#
loop_
_entity_poly.entity_id
_entity_poly.type
_entity_poly.pdbx_seq_one_letter_code
_entity_poly.pdbx_strand_id
1 'polypeptide(L)'
;ISSVTYAELVHGVEKSKAIEKNRVALALLLANIDIVSFDSLAAQSYGKIRADLEKAGTPIGPLDMMIAGHAKSLNYIVVTNNTKEFERVKGLKLENWVV
;
A
#
# COMPACT_ATOMS: atom_id res chain seq x y z
N ILE A 1 7.78 -4.29 -2.11
CA ILE A 1 6.67 -3.37 -1.80
C ILE A 1 6.07 -2.79 -3.07
N SER A 2 4.83 -2.36 -2.99
CA SER A 2 4.19 -1.63 -4.08
C SER A 2 4.90 -0.30 -4.36
N SER A 3 4.98 0.11 -5.62
CA SER A 3 5.45 1.45 -5.98
C SER A 3 4.59 2.55 -5.37
N VAL A 4 3.33 2.28 -5.03
CA VAL A 4 2.45 3.20 -4.30
C VAL A 4 3.00 3.42 -2.89
N THR A 5 3.36 2.36 -2.18
CA THR A 5 3.98 2.45 -0.85
C THR A 5 5.32 3.19 -0.93
N TYR A 6 6.12 2.88 -1.95
CA TYR A 6 7.37 3.59 -2.16
C TYR A 6 7.15 5.09 -2.36
N ALA A 7 6.14 5.46 -3.14
CA ALA A 7 5.78 6.88 -3.35
C ALA A 7 5.42 7.58 -2.03
N GLU A 8 4.68 6.91 -1.14
CA GLU A 8 4.37 7.46 0.18
C GLU A 8 5.63 7.64 1.03
N LEU A 9 6.55 6.68 1.00
CA LEU A 9 7.82 6.77 1.73
C LEU A 9 8.67 7.93 1.21
N VAL A 10 8.76 8.09 -0.10
CA VAL A 10 9.49 9.22 -0.72
C VAL A 10 8.87 10.55 -0.31
N HIS A 11 7.55 10.65 -0.33
CA HIS A 11 6.86 11.87 0.13
C HIS A 11 7.19 12.18 1.59
N GLY A 12 7.19 11.15 2.46
CA GLY A 12 7.54 11.31 3.86
C GLY A 12 8.96 11.85 4.05
N VAL A 13 9.91 11.36 3.25
CA VAL A 13 11.29 11.85 3.26
C VAL A 13 11.37 13.31 2.81
N GLU A 14 10.73 13.66 1.70
CA GLU A 14 10.79 15.00 1.12
C GLU A 14 10.18 16.07 2.02
N LYS A 15 9.19 15.73 2.82
CA LYS A 15 8.59 16.68 3.78
C LYS A 15 9.27 16.66 5.15
N SER A 16 10.28 15.83 5.37
CA SER A 16 10.97 15.73 6.65
C SER A 16 11.96 16.89 6.84
N LYS A 17 12.40 17.09 8.10
CA LYS A 17 13.37 18.14 8.44
C LYS A 17 14.82 17.77 8.10
N ALA A 18 15.10 16.50 7.82
CA ALA A 18 16.44 16.01 7.52
C ALA A 18 16.40 15.20 6.22
N ILE A 19 16.09 15.86 5.10
CA ILE A 19 15.81 15.21 3.81
C ILE A 19 16.96 14.30 3.36
N GLU A 20 18.19 14.79 3.32
CA GLU A 20 19.33 14.00 2.84
C GLU A 20 19.62 12.79 3.73
N LYS A 21 19.56 12.98 5.04
CA LYS A 21 19.76 11.89 6.00
C LYS A 21 18.68 10.82 5.83
N ASN A 22 17.43 11.23 5.71
CA ASN A 22 16.31 10.32 5.57
C ASN A 22 16.26 9.65 4.20
N ARG A 23 16.74 10.36 3.16
CA ARG A 23 16.87 9.78 1.81
C ARG A 23 17.88 8.62 1.81
N VAL A 24 19.03 8.80 2.46
CA VAL A 24 20.03 7.75 2.61
C VAL A 24 19.47 6.58 3.44
N ALA A 25 18.79 6.88 4.54
CA ALA A 25 18.18 5.85 5.37
C ALA A 25 17.16 5.02 4.60
N LEU A 26 16.32 5.66 3.78
CA LEU A 26 15.35 4.97 2.94
C LEU A 26 16.04 4.08 1.90
N ALA A 27 17.09 4.59 1.24
CA ALA A 27 17.85 3.81 0.28
C ALA A 27 18.46 2.56 0.90
N LEU A 28 19.01 2.67 2.12
CA LEU A 28 19.56 1.53 2.84
C LEU A 28 18.48 0.51 3.23
N LEU A 29 17.33 1.00 3.69
CA LEU A 29 16.20 0.14 4.05
C LEU A 29 15.71 -0.68 2.84
N LEU A 30 15.66 -0.06 1.66
CA LEU A 30 15.11 -0.67 0.46
C LEU A 30 16.14 -1.42 -0.38
N ALA A 31 17.42 -1.45 0.03
CA ALA A 31 18.51 -2.04 -0.77
C ALA A 31 18.25 -3.50 -1.16
N ASN A 32 17.55 -4.26 -0.31
CA ASN A 32 17.24 -5.68 -0.53
C ASN A 32 15.73 -5.93 -0.67
N ILE A 33 14.95 -4.90 -0.97
CA ILE A 33 13.50 -4.99 -1.11
C ILE A 33 13.12 -4.66 -2.55
N ASP A 34 12.34 -5.54 -3.18
CA ASP A 34 11.83 -5.29 -4.52
C ASP A 34 10.68 -4.28 -4.51
N ILE A 35 10.72 -3.34 -5.43
CA ILE A 35 9.63 -2.39 -5.67
C ILE A 35 8.85 -2.91 -6.86
N VAL A 36 7.57 -3.25 -6.63
CA VAL A 36 6.69 -3.80 -7.66
C VAL A 36 5.84 -2.67 -8.24
N SER A 37 5.91 -2.50 -9.56
CA SER A 37 5.16 -1.44 -10.24
C SER A 37 3.65 -1.66 -10.17
N PHE A 38 2.93 -0.60 -9.82
CA PHE A 38 1.47 -0.57 -9.86
C PHE A 38 1.05 -0.51 -11.34
N ASP A 39 0.70 -1.67 -11.89
CA ASP A 39 0.42 -1.84 -13.32
C ASP A 39 -1.08 -1.78 -13.63
N SER A 40 -1.45 -2.09 -14.88
CA SER A 40 -2.85 -2.05 -15.31
C SER A 40 -3.73 -3.09 -14.60
N LEU A 41 -3.18 -4.25 -14.25
CA LEU A 41 -3.93 -5.26 -13.49
C LEU A 41 -4.20 -4.78 -12.07
N ALA A 42 -3.22 -4.13 -11.44
CA ALA A 42 -3.40 -3.50 -10.14
C ALA A 42 -4.45 -2.39 -10.21
N ALA A 43 -4.45 -1.59 -11.27
CA ALA A 43 -5.43 -0.54 -11.48
C ALA A 43 -6.86 -1.09 -11.63
N GLN A 44 -7.03 -2.18 -12.36
CA GLN A 44 -8.34 -2.83 -12.50
C GLN A 44 -8.85 -3.36 -11.15
N SER A 45 -7.99 -4.00 -10.39
CA SER A 45 -8.30 -4.49 -9.05
C SER A 45 -8.70 -3.35 -8.11
N TYR A 46 -7.95 -2.25 -8.14
CA TYR A 46 -8.27 -1.03 -7.38
C TYR A 46 -9.65 -0.49 -7.72
N GLY A 47 -9.96 -0.37 -9.01
CA GLY A 47 -11.26 0.16 -9.44
C GLY A 47 -12.44 -0.67 -8.92
N LYS A 48 -12.31 -2.00 -8.97
CA LYS A 48 -13.33 -2.90 -8.46
C LYS A 48 -13.48 -2.79 -6.95
N ILE A 49 -12.38 -2.78 -6.21
CA ILE A 49 -12.39 -2.64 -4.75
C ILE A 49 -13.05 -1.33 -4.34
N ARG A 50 -12.67 -0.24 -4.98
CA ARG A 50 -13.23 1.08 -4.68
C ARG A 50 -14.73 1.12 -4.94
N ALA A 51 -15.19 0.60 -6.06
CA ALA A 51 -16.61 0.56 -6.38
C ALA A 51 -17.38 -0.27 -5.35
N ASP A 52 -16.85 -1.42 -4.96
CA ASP A 52 -17.50 -2.30 -3.98
C ASP A 52 -17.59 -1.64 -2.60
N LEU A 53 -16.52 -0.99 -2.15
CA LEU A 53 -16.48 -0.32 -0.84
C LEU A 53 -17.41 0.91 -0.82
N GLU A 54 -17.46 1.67 -1.89
CA GLU A 54 -18.37 2.82 -2.00
C GLU A 54 -19.83 2.37 -1.98
N LYS A 55 -20.16 1.28 -2.69
CA LYS A 55 -21.53 0.72 -2.66
C LYS A 55 -21.91 0.20 -1.28
N ALA A 56 -20.96 -0.37 -0.55
CA ALA A 56 -21.18 -0.88 0.80
C ALA A 56 -21.22 0.24 1.85
N GLY A 57 -20.86 1.47 1.49
CA GLY A 57 -20.76 2.58 2.43
C GLY A 57 -19.58 2.48 3.39
N THR A 58 -18.56 1.72 3.05
CA THR A 58 -17.38 1.48 3.90
C THR A 58 -16.08 1.82 3.17
N PRO A 59 -15.91 3.04 2.64
CA PRO A 59 -14.69 3.41 1.94
C PRO A 59 -13.50 3.46 2.91
N ILE A 60 -12.31 3.25 2.34
CA ILE A 60 -11.04 3.46 3.04
C ILE A 60 -10.23 4.50 2.27
N GLY A 61 -9.06 4.90 2.80
CA GLY A 61 -8.21 5.88 2.13
C GLY A 61 -7.85 5.45 0.70
N PRO A 62 -7.78 6.39 -0.27
CA PRO A 62 -7.52 6.01 -1.67
C PRO A 62 -6.18 5.33 -1.89
N LEU A 63 -5.12 5.73 -1.19
CA LEU A 63 -3.82 5.05 -1.30
C LEU A 63 -3.88 3.63 -0.72
N ASP A 64 -4.63 3.43 0.36
CA ASP A 64 -4.83 2.10 0.94
C ASP A 64 -5.63 1.20 -0.01
N MET A 65 -6.61 1.75 -0.73
CA MET A 65 -7.33 1.02 -1.78
C MET A 65 -6.39 0.61 -2.92
N MET A 66 -5.44 1.47 -3.30
CA MET A 66 -4.44 1.15 -4.32
C MET A 66 -3.51 0.02 -3.86
N ILE A 67 -3.04 0.08 -2.62
CA ILE A 67 -2.20 -0.97 -2.04
C ILE A 67 -2.96 -2.29 -1.97
N ALA A 68 -4.21 -2.26 -1.51
CA ALA A 68 -5.07 -3.44 -1.45
C ALA A 68 -5.31 -4.05 -2.83
N GLY A 69 -5.61 -3.21 -3.83
CA GLY A 69 -5.81 -3.64 -5.20
C GLY A 69 -4.56 -4.27 -5.80
N HIS A 70 -3.41 -3.68 -5.54
CA HIS A 70 -2.13 -4.20 -6.03
C HIS A 70 -1.83 -5.57 -5.41
N ALA A 71 -1.95 -5.70 -4.11
CA ALA A 71 -1.71 -6.96 -3.42
C ALA A 71 -2.68 -8.05 -3.88
N LYS A 72 -3.95 -7.71 -4.02
CA LYS A 72 -4.97 -8.67 -4.46
C LYS A 72 -4.72 -9.14 -5.89
N SER A 73 -4.29 -8.26 -6.79
CA SER A 73 -3.98 -8.62 -8.17
C SER A 73 -2.83 -9.63 -8.28
N LEU A 74 -1.93 -9.63 -7.32
CA LEU A 74 -0.78 -10.52 -7.25
C LEU A 74 -0.99 -11.69 -6.28
N ASN A 75 -2.12 -11.72 -5.59
CA ASN A 75 -2.40 -12.70 -4.54
C ASN A 75 -1.38 -12.66 -3.40
N TYR A 76 -0.92 -11.45 -3.06
CA TYR A 76 0.04 -11.21 -1.99
C TYR A 76 -0.66 -10.87 -0.68
N ILE A 77 0.07 -11.03 0.41
CA ILE A 77 -0.39 -10.68 1.76
C ILE A 77 -0.04 -9.22 2.03
N VAL A 78 -1.01 -8.44 2.55
CA VAL A 78 -0.75 -7.10 3.06
C VAL A 78 -0.37 -7.20 4.52
N VAL A 79 0.83 -6.72 4.86
CA VAL A 79 1.29 -6.65 6.25
C VAL A 79 1.12 -5.22 6.72
N THR A 80 0.26 -5.02 7.71
CA THR A 80 -0.09 -3.69 8.20
C THR A 80 -0.60 -3.77 9.62
N ASN A 81 -0.44 -2.68 10.39
CA ASN A 81 -1.11 -2.52 11.67
C ASN A 81 -2.50 -1.87 11.53
N ASN A 82 -2.83 -1.37 10.35
CA ASN A 82 -4.12 -0.76 10.06
C ASN A 82 -5.13 -1.79 9.52
N THR A 83 -5.31 -2.86 10.26
CA THR A 83 -6.16 -3.98 9.84
C THR A 83 -7.63 -3.59 9.73
N LYS A 84 -8.11 -2.66 10.55
CA LYS A 84 -9.50 -2.20 10.53
C LYS A 84 -9.96 -1.73 9.16
N GLU A 85 -9.14 -0.97 8.45
CA GLU A 85 -9.48 -0.48 7.11
C GLU A 85 -9.35 -1.59 6.07
N PHE A 86 -8.23 -2.33 6.10
CA PHE A 86 -7.99 -3.37 5.10
C PHE A 86 -8.94 -4.57 5.22
N GLU A 87 -9.48 -4.84 6.39
CA GLU A 87 -10.49 -5.89 6.60
C GLU A 87 -11.77 -5.65 5.79
N ARG A 88 -12.05 -4.43 5.41
CA ARG A 88 -13.20 -4.08 4.58
C ARG A 88 -13.09 -4.61 3.15
N VAL A 89 -11.88 -4.96 2.72
CA VAL A 89 -11.63 -5.50 1.37
C VAL A 89 -11.79 -7.01 1.39
N LYS A 90 -12.85 -7.49 0.75
CA LYS A 90 -13.15 -8.94 0.68
C LYS A 90 -12.08 -9.69 -0.10
N GLY A 91 -11.65 -10.82 0.44
CA GLY A 91 -10.68 -11.69 -0.20
C GLY A 91 -9.24 -11.23 -0.12
N LEU A 92 -8.98 -10.13 0.58
CA LEU A 92 -7.62 -9.66 0.81
C LEU A 92 -6.97 -10.46 1.94
N LYS A 93 -5.75 -10.93 1.71
CA LYS A 93 -4.97 -11.61 2.74
C LYS A 93 -4.25 -10.58 3.59
N LEU A 94 -4.46 -10.64 4.90
CA LEU A 94 -3.90 -9.69 5.85
C LEU A 94 -3.10 -10.38 6.94
N GLU A 95 -2.02 -9.74 7.36
CA GLU A 95 -1.28 -10.11 8.55
C GLU A 95 -0.87 -8.84 9.32
N ASN A 96 -0.86 -8.94 10.64
CA ASN A 96 -0.37 -7.87 11.52
C ASN A 96 0.81 -8.41 12.33
N TRP A 97 2.00 -7.91 12.02
CA TRP A 97 3.24 -8.32 12.72
C TRP A 97 3.59 -7.40 13.89
N VAL A 98 2.81 -6.33 14.07
CA VAL A 98 2.99 -5.41 15.19
C VAL A 98 2.29 -5.98 16.41
N VAL A 99 3.05 -6.19 17.47
CA VAL A 99 2.56 -6.80 18.70
C VAL A 99 2.25 -5.71 19.72
#